data_51075fc8bb4338fd67bcb16c7f8e7833
#
_entry.id   51075fc8bb4338fd67bcb16c7f8e7833
#
_cell.length_a   1.000
_cell.length_b   1.000
_cell.length_c   1.000
_cell.angle_alpha   90.00
_cell.angle_beta   90.00
_cell.angle_gamma   90.00
#
_symmetry.space_group_name_H-M   'P 1'
#
loop_
_entity.id
_entity.type
_entity.pdbx_description
1 polymer ?
#
loop_
_entity_poly.entity_id
_entity_poly.type
_entity_poly.pdbx_seq_one_letter_code
_entity_poly.pdbx_strand_id
1 'polypeptide(L)'
;MAESKNGKNYCYKYPRPAVTTDIVVFASHKGTIKVLLVKRGNEPFKGKWALPGGFLNEDETAGECALRELKEETGLDLKPNQIYQVHTFTSLDRDPRGRTISICFSAFVDYEKVAGGDDAAEAQWVSFADLPDLAFDHEAMCETSLDFMRTIMMAYRYCNTVVAQGSKSMNPKNDGE
;
A
#
# COMPACT_ATOMS: atom_id res chain seq x y z
N MET A 1 22.55 -8.15 9.61
CA MET A 1 21.96 -9.50 9.48
C MET A 1 20.74 -9.49 10.39
N ALA A 2 19.54 -9.67 9.85
CA ALA A 2 18.36 -9.79 10.68
C ALA A 2 18.44 -11.14 11.42
N GLU A 3 18.36 -11.12 12.73
CA GLU A 3 18.22 -12.34 13.53
C GLU A 3 16.83 -12.92 13.26
N SER A 4 16.80 -14.18 12.83
CA SER A 4 15.55 -14.95 12.72
C SER A 4 14.92 -15.03 14.12
N LYS A 5 13.61 -14.76 14.24
CA LYS A 5 12.84 -14.92 15.49
C LYS A 5 12.98 -16.32 16.11
N ASN A 6 13.48 -17.30 15.36
CA ASN A 6 13.65 -18.70 15.78
C ASN A 6 15.11 -19.09 16.06
N GLY A 7 16.06 -18.16 16.06
CA GLY A 7 17.50 -18.46 16.31
C GLY A 7 18.16 -19.34 15.24
N LYS A 8 17.55 -19.50 14.07
CA LYS A 8 18.09 -20.30 12.95
C LYS A 8 18.89 -19.40 12.02
N ASN A 9 20.17 -19.70 11.84
CA ASN A 9 20.98 -19.12 10.78
C ASN A 9 20.70 -19.85 9.48
N TYR A 10 20.14 -19.14 8.49
CA TYR A 10 19.92 -19.70 7.16
C TYR A 10 21.16 -19.51 6.29
N CYS A 11 21.69 -20.62 5.78
CA CYS A 11 22.75 -20.62 4.78
C CYS A 11 22.17 -21.02 3.42
N TYR A 12 22.28 -20.15 2.43
CA TYR A 12 21.78 -20.42 1.09
C TYR A 12 22.94 -20.61 0.11
N LYS A 13 22.77 -21.58 -0.82
CA LYS A 13 23.74 -21.84 -1.89
C LYS A 13 23.87 -20.61 -2.84
N TYR A 14 22.78 -19.88 -3.03
CA TYR A 14 22.72 -18.70 -3.89
C TYR A 14 22.21 -17.49 -3.11
N PRO A 15 22.68 -16.27 -3.44
CA PRO A 15 22.13 -15.04 -2.87
C PRO A 15 20.62 -14.95 -3.07
N ARG A 16 19.91 -14.46 -2.07
CA ARG A 16 18.46 -14.22 -2.13
C ARG A 16 18.18 -12.75 -1.87
N PRO A 17 17.25 -12.14 -2.62
CA PRO A 17 16.78 -10.81 -2.27
C PRO A 17 16.00 -10.87 -0.96
N ALA A 18 16.04 -9.78 -0.19
CA ALA A 18 15.07 -9.55 0.85
C ALA A 18 13.72 -9.15 0.21
N VAL A 19 12.63 -9.48 0.89
CA VAL A 19 11.30 -9.06 0.46
C VAL A 19 10.72 -8.11 1.49
N THR A 20 10.18 -6.99 1.02
CA THR A 20 9.43 -6.02 1.82
C THR A 20 8.02 -5.86 1.27
N THR A 21 7.14 -5.30 2.06
CA THR A 21 5.86 -4.77 1.60
C THR A 21 5.78 -3.30 1.96
N ASP A 22 5.21 -2.51 1.06
CA ASP A 22 4.90 -1.11 1.29
C ASP A 22 3.44 -0.88 0.92
N ILE A 23 2.72 -0.04 1.66
CA ILE A 23 1.31 0.23 1.39
C ILE A 23 1.03 1.71 1.19
N VAL A 24 0.40 2.05 0.06
CA VAL A 24 -0.07 3.41 -0.25
C VAL A 24 -1.54 3.53 0.17
N VAL A 25 -1.80 4.20 1.27
CA VAL A 25 -3.16 4.44 1.74
C VAL A 25 -3.60 5.84 1.34
N PHE A 26 -4.67 5.90 0.55
CA PHE A 26 -5.31 7.15 0.14
C PHE A 26 -6.55 7.45 0.96
N ALA A 27 -6.82 8.74 1.18
CA ALA A 27 -8.08 9.24 1.70
C ALA A 27 -8.49 10.53 0.99
N SER A 28 -9.79 10.83 0.95
CA SER A 28 -10.27 12.14 0.49
C SER A 28 -10.61 13.02 1.70
N HIS A 29 -10.03 14.21 1.75
CA HIS A 29 -10.36 15.18 2.78
C HIS A 29 -10.49 16.59 2.18
N LYS A 30 -11.66 17.21 2.36
CA LYS A 30 -11.97 18.55 1.83
C LYS A 30 -11.66 18.71 0.33
N GLY A 31 -12.01 17.69 -0.47
CA GLY A 31 -11.79 17.68 -1.92
C GLY A 31 -10.35 17.44 -2.37
N THR A 32 -9.44 17.12 -1.45
CA THR A 32 -8.03 16.83 -1.73
C THR A 32 -7.73 15.36 -1.45
N ILE A 33 -7.00 14.70 -2.35
CA ILE A 33 -6.47 13.35 -2.10
C ILE A 33 -5.27 13.46 -1.14
N LYS A 34 -5.33 12.68 -0.08
CA LYS A 34 -4.29 12.55 0.93
C LYS A 34 -3.63 11.18 0.83
N VAL A 35 -2.36 11.12 1.16
CA VAL A 35 -1.56 9.89 1.32
C VAL A 35 -1.11 9.80 2.76
N LEU A 36 -1.19 8.61 3.34
CA LEU A 36 -0.68 8.34 4.67
C LEU A 36 0.82 8.07 4.60
N LEU A 37 1.60 8.84 5.31
CA LEU A 37 3.04 8.71 5.40
C LEU A 37 3.48 8.55 6.85
N VAL A 38 4.61 7.87 7.03
CA VAL A 38 5.29 7.69 8.31
C VAL A 38 6.68 8.32 8.25
N LYS A 39 7.16 8.83 9.38
CA LYS A 39 8.51 9.40 9.47
C LYS A 39 9.48 8.34 9.94
N ARG A 40 10.54 8.11 9.17
CA ARG A 40 11.53 7.08 9.48
C ARG A 40 12.33 7.40 10.75
N GLY A 41 12.32 6.48 11.70
CA GLY A 41 13.12 6.57 12.92
C GLY A 41 14.57 6.11 12.75
N ASN A 42 14.84 5.22 11.77
CA ASN A 42 16.10 4.52 11.58
C ASN A 42 16.73 4.74 10.20
N GLU A 43 18.05 4.53 10.11
CA GLU A 43 18.76 4.51 8.83
C GLU A 43 18.37 3.25 7.99
N PRO A 44 18.44 3.31 6.67
CA PRO A 44 18.74 4.49 5.84
C PRO A 44 17.57 5.47 5.80
N PHE A 45 17.85 6.71 5.42
CA PHE A 45 16.90 7.80 5.27
C PHE A 45 16.20 8.23 6.59
N LYS A 46 16.86 8.14 7.71
CA LYS A 46 16.34 8.62 9.00
C LYS A 46 15.83 10.05 8.90
N GLY A 47 14.61 10.28 9.42
CA GLY A 47 13.95 11.56 9.41
C GLY A 47 13.20 11.91 8.12
N LYS A 48 13.38 11.15 7.02
CA LYS A 48 12.57 11.29 5.80
C LYS A 48 11.19 10.66 5.98
N TRP A 49 10.25 11.13 5.16
CA TRP A 49 8.93 10.54 5.04
C TRP A 49 8.98 9.29 4.15
N ALA A 50 8.17 8.30 4.48
CA ALA A 50 8.08 7.03 3.78
C ALA A 50 6.64 6.52 3.77
N LEU A 51 6.36 5.54 2.95
CA LEU A 51 5.14 4.72 3.05
C LEU A 51 5.25 3.81 4.27
N PRO A 52 4.14 3.46 4.92
CA PRO A 52 4.11 2.37 5.89
C PRO A 52 4.55 1.07 5.23
N GLY A 53 5.40 0.30 5.92
CA GLY A 53 5.90 -0.95 5.38
C GLY A 53 7.18 -1.46 6.02
N GLY A 54 7.48 -2.74 5.77
CA GLY A 54 8.62 -3.41 6.35
C GLY A 54 8.96 -4.75 5.72
N PHE A 55 9.84 -5.48 6.39
CA PHE A 55 10.29 -6.79 5.91
C PHE A 55 9.24 -7.87 6.15
N LEU A 56 9.08 -8.73 5.15
CA LEU A 56 8.23 -9.92 5.24
C LEU A 56 8.83 -10.92 6.24
N ASN A 57 8.04 -11.34 7.22
CA ASN A 57 8.40 -12.42 8.13
C ASN A 57 8.20 -13.80 7.45
N GLU A 58 8.80 -14.84 8.03
CA GLU A 58 8.77 -16.20 7.46
C GLU A 58 7.38 -16.86 7.56
N ASP A 59 6.55 -16.39 8.47
CA ASP A 59 5.26 -16.98 8.85
C ASP A 59 4.05 -16.13 8.44
N GLU A 60 4.25 -15.16 7.53
CA GLU A 60 3.18 -14.31 7.05
C GLU A 60 3.17 -14.19 5.52
N THR A 61 2.01 -13.94 4.93
CA THR A 61 1.87 -13.57 3.53
C THR A 61 2.19 -12.09 3.32
N ALA A 62 2.46 -11.68 2.07
CA ALA A 62 2.73 -10.28 1.77
C ALA A 62 1.57 -9.33 2.16
N GLY A 63 0.31 -9.79 2.01
CA GLY A 63 -0.85 -9.01 2.43
C GLY A 63 -0.95 -8.86 3.94
N GLU A 64 -0.65 -9.91 4.70
CA GLU A 64 -0.61 -9.87 6.17
C GLU A 64 0.51 -8.97 6.66
N CYS A 65 1.69 -9.03 6.05
CA CYS A 65 2.80 -8.12 6.35
C CYS A 65 2.40 -6.66 6.13
N ALA A 66 1.82 -6.31 4.98
CA ALA A 66 1.39 -4.94 4.70
C ALA A 66 0.37 -4.42 5.72
N LEU A 67 -0.57 -5.27 6.14
CA LEU A 67 -1.58 -4.92 7.17
C LEU A 67 -0.96 -4.78 8.56
N ARG A 68 -0.03 -5.67 8.93
CA ARG A 68 0.68 -5.62 10.21
C ARG A 68 1.50 -4.34 10.32
N GLU A 69 2.37 -4.06 9.34
CA GLU A 69 3.21 -2.86 9.31
C GLU A 69 2.36 -1.58 9.33
N LEU A 70 1.29 -1.53 8.53
CA LEU A 70 0.36 -0.40 8.55
C LEU A 70 -0.18 -0.14 9.95
N LYS A 71 -0.64 -1.20 10.63
CA LYS A 71 -1.21 -1.10 11.97
C LYS A 71 -0.15 -0.71 13.02
N GLU A 72 1.03 -1.32 12.98
CA GLU A 72 2.13 -1.05 13.89
C GLU A 72 2.61 0.39 13.78
N GLU A 73 2.76 0.92 12.55
CA GLU A 73 3.32 2.24 12.32
C GLU A 73 2.31 3.40 12.38
N THR A 74 1.02 3.13 12.14
CA THR A 74 0.01 4.21 12.00
C THR A 74 -1.22 4.05 12.90
N GLY A 75 -1.41 2.87 13.49
CA GLY A 75 -2.63 2.51 14.22
C GLY A 75 -3.83 2.18 13.32
N LEU A 76 -3.73 2.35 12.00
CA LEU A 76 -4.81 2.08 11.07
C LEU A 76 -4.99 0.56 10.86
N ASP A 77 -6.16 0.03 11.17
CA ASP A 77 -6.47 -1.41 11.15
C ASP A 77 -7.39 -1.76 9.98
N LEU A 78 -6.83 -2.18 8.86
CA LEU A 78 -7.57 -2.59 7.66
C LEU A 78 -7.73 -4.11 7.59
N LYS A 79 -8.72 -4.54 6.79
CA LYS A 79 -8.98 -5.96 6.51
C LYS A 79 -8.37 -6.37 5.16
N PRO A 80 -8.10 -7.67 4.94
CA PRO A 80 -7.51 -8.16 3.68
C PRO A 80 -8.30 -7.79 2.41
N ASN A 81 -9.61 -7.64 2.50
CA ASN A 81 -10.45 -7.26 1.37
C ASN A 81 -10.50 -5.73 1.09
N GLN A 82 -9.78 -4.93 1.87
CA GLN A 82 -9.67 -3.48 1.70
C GLN A 82 -8.36 -3.06 1.03
N ILE A 83 -7.42 -3.98 0.84
CA ILE A 83 -6.14 -3.71 0.19
C ILE A 83 -6.05 -4.42 -1.15
N TYR A 84 -5.34 -3.82 -2.09
CA TYR A 84 -5.11 -4.34 -3.43
C TYR A 84 -3.61 -4.38 -3.71
N GLN A 85 -3.09 -5.52 -4.17
CA GLN A 85 -1.73 -5.57 -4.67
C GLN A 85 -1.66 -4.80 -5.99
N VAL A 86 -0.76 -3.82 -6.04
CA VAL A 86 -0.65 -2.89 -7.17
C VAL A 86 0.47 -3.31 -8.12
N HIS A 87 1.67 -3.43 -7.58
CA HIS A 87 2.88 -3.67 -8.36
C HIS A 87 3.97 -4.32 -7.49
N THR A 88 4.99 -4.86 -8.16
CA THR A 88 6.20 -5.35 -7.48
C THR A 88 7.40 -4.55 -7.97
N PHE A 89 8.03 -3.80 -7.08
CA PHE A 89 9.17 -2.95 -7.35
C PHE A 89 10.46 -3.75 -7.23
N THR A 90 11.21 -3.84 -8.34
CA THR A 90 12.38 -4.73 -8.45
C THR A 90 13.65 -4.04 -8.94
N SER A 91 13.71 -2.71 -8.95
CA SER A 91 14.90 -1.95 -9.34
C SER A 91 16.11 -2.38 -8.50
N LEU A 92 17.30 -2.44 -9.13
CA LEU A 92 18.47 -3.02 -8.48
C LEU A 92 18.93 -2.20 -7.27
N ASP A 93 18.88 -0.88 -7.39
CA ASP A 93 19.45 0.06 -6.42
C ASP A 93 18.37 0.77 -5.59
N ARG A 94 17.13 0.17 -5.51
CA ARG A 94 16.02 0.77 -4.79
C ARG A 94 16.25 0.89 -3.28
N ASP A 95 17.09 0.02 -2.71
CA ASP A 95 17.41 -0.02 -1.29
C ASP A 95 18.94 -0.09 -1.10
N PRO A 96 19.56 0.89 -0.44
CA PRO A 96 21.03 0.91 -0.24
C PRO A 96 21.54 -0.20 0.67
N ARG A 97 20.69 -0.88 1.42
CA ARG A 97 21.07 -1.99 2.30
C ARG A 97 21.40 -3.28 1.55
N GLY A 98 20.86 -3.43 0.32
CA GLY A 98 21.10 -4.59 -0.53
C GLY A 98 19.95 -4.90 -1.47
N ARG A 99 20.02 -6.05 -2.12
CA ARG A 99 18.99 -6.50 -3.07
C ARG A 99 17.65 -6.72 -2.36
N THR A 100 16.71 -5.83 -2.59
CA THR A 100 15.37 -5.86 -2.00
C THR A 100 14.30 -5.79 -3.08
N ILE A 101 13.26 -6.58 -2.93
CA ILE A 101 12.05 -6.56 -3.76
C ILE A 101 10.91 -6.08 -2.85
N SER A 102 10.16 -5.06 -3.27
CA SER A 102 8.97 -4.64 -2.55
C SER A 102 7.70 -4.98 -3.29
N ILE A 103 6.76 -5.59 -2.58
CA ILE A 103 5.39 -5.84 -3.03
C ILE A 103 4.54 -4.67 -2.54
N CYS A 104 4.11 -3.81 -3.48
CA CYS A 104 3.32 -2.62 -3.17
C CYS A 104 1.84 -2.95 -3.14
N PHE A 105 1.19 -2.53 -2.07
CA PHE A 105 -0.27 -2.55 -1.90
C PHE A 105 -0.85 -1.14 -1.93
N SER A 106 -2.17 -1.05 -2.15
CA SER A 106 -2.89 0.22 -2.03
C SER A 106 -4.27 0.02 -1.41
N ALA A 107 -4.74 1.03 -0.69
CA ALA A 107 -6.08 1.13 -0.17
C ALA A 107 -6.65 2.54 -0.36
N PHE A 108 -7.98 2.65 -0.40
CA PHE A 108 -8.68 3.91 -0.29
C PHE A 108 -9.63 3.84 0.89
N VAL A 109 -9.48 4.75 1.86
CA VAL A 109 -10.21 4.72 3.14
C VAL A 109 -10.88 6.06 3.43
N ASP A 110 -11.78 6.06 4.39
CA ASP A 110 -12.29 7.30 4.96
C ASP A 110 -11.17 8.02 5.74
N TYR A 111 -11.17 9.35 5.65
CA TYR A 111 -10.18 10.15 6.35
C TYR A 111 -10.42 10.08 7.86
N GLU A 112 -9.46 9.56 8.59
CA GLU A 112 -9.47 9.49 10.05
C GLU A 112 -8.12 9.92 10.66
N LYS A 113 -8.11 10.19 11.95
CA LYS A 113 -6.86 10.51 12.67
C LYS A 113 -5.99 9.26 12.77
N VAL A 114 -4.71 9.45 12.51
CA VAL A 114 -3.67 8.43 12.67
C VAL A 114 -2.70 8.86 13.78
N ALA A 115 -2.06 7.90 14.40
CA ALA A 115 -1.03 8.12 15.40
C ALA A 115 0.24 7.36 14.95
N GLY A 116 1.42 7.90 15.26
CA GLY A 116 2.67 7.15 15.09
C GLY A 116 2.69 5.92 16.01
N GLY A 117 3.23 4.81 15.51
CA GLY A 117 3.42 3.57 16.27
C GLY A 117 4.85 3.39 16.76
N ASP A 118 5.19 2.17 17.22
CA ASP A 118 6.43 1.88 17.98
C ASP A 118 7.73 2.24 17.26
N ASP A 119 7.83 2.04 15.93
CA ASP A 119 9.02 2.32 15.12
C ASP A 119 8.88 3.58 14.25
N ALA A 120 7.69 4.14 14.11
CA ALA A 120 7.43 5.39 13.40
C ALA A 120 7.44 6.57 14.37
N ALA A 121 8.34 7.52 14.17
CA ALA A 121 8.40 8.72 15.00
C ALA A 121 7.13 9.58 14.85
N GLU A 122 6.43 9.48 13.73
CA GLU A 122 5.24 10.27 13.39
C GLU A 122 4.51 9.64 12.21
N ALA A 123 3.17 9.64 12.22
CA ALA A 123 2.34 9.30 11.07
C ALA A 123 1.40 10.46 10.74
N GLN A 124 1.25 10.79 9.44
CA GLN A 124 0.36 11.88 9.03
C GLN A 124 -0.19 11.72 7.62
N TRP A 125 -1.34 12.36 7.38
CA TRP A 125 -1.93 12.54 6.07
C TRP A 125 -1.33 13.74 5.35
N VAL A 126 -0.66 13.52 4.23
CA VAL A 126 -0.06 14.57 3.39
C VAL A 126 -0.87 14.73 2.11
N SER A 127 -0.97 15.93 1.57
CA SER A 127 -1.59 16.16 0.26
C SER A 127 -0.79 15.45 -0.83
N PHE A 128 -1.46 14.69 -1.71
CA PHE A 128 -0.79 14.06 -2.84
C PHE A 128 -0.15 15.10 -3.80
N ALA A 129 -0.74 16.29 -3.89
CA ALA A 129 -0.21 17.36 -4.72
C ALA A 129 1.04 18.04 -4.12
N ASP A 130 1.30 17.84 -2.82
CA ASP A 130 2.38 18.48 -2.07
C ASP A 130 3.19 17.43 -1.30
N LEU A 131 3.50 16.28 -1.96
CA LEU A 131 4.32 15.23 -1.35
C LEU A 131 5.72 15.79 -1.02
N PRO A 132 6.25 15.52 0.16
CA PRO A 132 7.64 15.82 0.49
C PRO A 132 8.58 14.87 -0.28
N ASP A 133 9.88 15.13 -0.23
CA ASP A 133 10.91 14.18 -0.71
C ASP A 133 10.84 12.89 0.12
N LEU A 134 10.44 11.80 -0.51
CA LEU A 134 10.23 10.50 0.14
C LEU A 134 11.52 9.68 0.18
N ALA A 135 11.57 8.73 1.10
CA ALA A 135 12.63 7.73 1.15
C ALA A 135 12.49 6.71 0.01
N PHE A 136 13.58 6.08 -0.38
CA PHE A 136 13.62 5.03 -1.41
C PHE A 136 12.97 5.47 -2.73
N ASP A 137 12.22 4.57 -3.34
CA ASP A 137 11.41 4.78 -4.54
C ASP A 137 9.90 4.98 -4.23
N HIS A 138 9.59 5.45 -3.01
CA HIS A 138 8.21 5.55 -2.53
C HIS A 138 7.37 6.58 -3.30
N GLU A 139 7.97 7.60 -3.89
CA GLU A 139 7.28 8.53 -4.79
C GLU A 139 6.71 7.79 -6.01
N ALA A 140 7.52 6.96 -6.66
CA ALA A 140 7.08 6.14 -7.79
C ALA A 140 5.98 5.12 -7.38
N MET A 141 6.03 4.61 -6.14
CA MET A 141 4.96 3.77 -5.60
C MET A 141 3.65 4.53 -5.44
N CYS A 142 3.70 5.78 -4.95
CA CYS A 142 2.51 6.65 -4.83
C CYS A 142 1.87 6.92 -6.19
N GLU A 143 2.65 7.27 -7.20
CA GLU A 143 2.17 7.53 -8.56
C GLU A 143 1.54 6.29 -9.19
N THR A 144 2.26 5.14 -9.15
CA THR A 144 1.77 3.86 -9.68
C THR A 144 0.46 3.44 -8.99
N SER A 145 0.38 3.62 -7.69
CA SER A 145 -0.82 3.29 -6.91
C SER A 145 -2.01 4.20 -7.25
N LEU A 146 -1.77 5.49 -7.47
CA LEU A 146 -2.84 6.41 -7.86
C LEU A 146 -3.42 6.04 -9.24
N ASP A 147 -2.57 5.71 -10.20
CA ASP A 147 -3.01 5.31 -11.55
C ASP A 147 -3.75 3.96 -11.53
N PHE A 148 -3.29 3.02 -10.71
CA PHE A 148 -3.99 1.77 -10.48
C PHE A 148 -5.38 2.00 -9.88
N MET A 149 -5.51 2.82 -8.84
CA MET A 149 -6.78 3.11 -8.20
C MET A 149 -7.74 3.85 -9.14
N ARG A 150 -7.25 4.78 -9.96
CA ARG A 150 -8.04 5.44 -11.02
C ARG A 150 -8.60 4.42 -12.00
N THR A 151 -7.77 3.47 -12.45
CA THR A 151 -8.17 2.42 -13.40
C THR A 151 -9.26 1.52 -12.81
N ILE A 152 -9.11 1.09 -11.57
CA ILE A 152 -10.13 0.29 -10.85
C ILE A 152 -11.45 1.06 -10.73
N MET A 153 -11.41 2.33 -10.37
CA MET A 153 -12.60 3.17 -10.24
C MET A 153 -13.32 3.36 -11.59
N MET A 154 -12.57 3.53 -12.68
CA MET A 154 -13.14 3.63 -14.04
C MET A 154 -13.79 2.31 -14.46
N ALA A 155 -13.12 1.18 -14.25
CA ALA A 155 -13.66 -0.15 -14.55
C ALA A 155 -14.95 -0.42 -13.75
N TYR A 156 -14.97 -0.11 -12.46
CA TYR A 156 -16.14 -0.26 -11.61
C TYR A 156 -17.35 0.59 -12.12
N ARG A 157 -17.10 1.85 -12.49
CA ARG A 157 -18.14 2.73 -13.08
C ARG A 157 -18.69 2.15 -14.37
N TYR A 158 -17.82 1.69 -15.27
CA TYR A 158 -18.21 1.08 -16.54
C TYR A 158 -19.08 -0.18 -16.32
N CYS A 159 -18.62 -1.10 -15.48
CA CYS A 159 -19.36 -2.32 -15.15
C CYS A 159 -20.77 -2.02 -14.61
N ASN A 160 -20.88 -1.08 -13.67
CA ASN A 160 -22.19 -0.69 -13.12
C ASN A 160 -23.12 -0.07 -14.19
N THR A 161 -22.57 0.70 -15.13
CA THR A 161 -23.37 1.28 -16.22
C THR A 161 -23.91 0.18 -17.14
N VAL A 162 -23.09 -0.80 -17.51
CA VAL A 162 -23.49 -1.93 -18.37
C VAL A 162 -24.56 -2.79 -17.67
N VAL A 163 -24.39 -3.11 -16.39
CA VAL A 163 -25.38 -3.87 -15.61
C VAL A 163 -26.70 -3.13 -15.52
N ALA A 164 -26.68 -1.82 -15.28
CA ALA A 164 -27.90 -1.01 -15.20
C ALA A 164 -28.64 -0.91 -16.56
N GLN A 165 -27.93 -0.93 -17.67
CA GLN A 165 -28.50 -0.96 -19.00
C GLN A 165 -29.09 -2.34 -19.36
N GLY A 166 -28.41 -3.42 -19.02
CA GLY A 166 -28.86 -4.79 -19.24
C GLY A 166 -30.16 -5.11 -18.47
N SER A 167 -30.26 -4.62 -17.23
CA SER A 167 -31.49 -4.81 -16.43
C SER A 167 -32.71 -4.08 -16.98
N LYS A 168 -32.54 -2.97 -17.70
CA LYS A 168 -33.64 -2.25 -18.37
C LYS A 168 -34.15 -2.98 -19.63
N SER A 169 -33.29 -3.76 -20.30
CA SER A 169 -33.68 -4.51 -21.51
C SER A 169 -34.38 -5.83 -21.21
N MET A 170 -34.35 -6.31 -19.96
CA MET A 170 -34.99 -7.56 -19.55
C MET A 170 -36.40 -7.40 -18.95
N ASN A 171 -36.99 -6.20 -19.01
CA ASN A 171 -38.38 -6.02 -18.61
C ASN A 171 -39.27 -6.06 -19.89
N PRO A 172 -39.82 -7.23 -20.29
CA PRO A 172 -40.78 -7.29 -21.40
C PRO A 172 -42.00 -6.53 -20.94
N LYS A 173 -42.41 -5.53 -21.72
CA LYS A 173 -43.73 -4.93 -21.61
C LYS A 173 -44.76 -6.06 -21.64
N ASN A 174 -45.47 -6.26 -20.55
CA ASN A 174 -46.75 -6.93 -20.57
C ASN A 174 -47.69 -6.03 -21.41
N ASP A 175 -47.71 -6.24 -22.70
CA ASP A 175 -48.79 -5.77 -23.53
C ASP A 175 -49.96 -6.75 -23.24
N GLY A 176 -50.78 -6.34 -22.25
CA GLY A 176 -52.04 -7.01 -21.98
C GLY A 176 -53.06 -6.61 -23.02
N GLU A 177 -53.58 -7.59 -23.69
CA GLU A 177 -54.94 -7.59 -24.23
C GLU A 177 -55.90 -8.14 -23.17
#